data_641de9be4b2a0175b244a1869fcafb00
#
_entry.id   641de9be4b2a0175b244a1869fcafb00
#
_cell.length_a   1.000
_cell.length_b   1.000
_cell.length_c   1.000
_cell.angle_alpha   90.00
_cell.angle_beta   90.00
_cell.angle_gamma   90.00
#
_symmetry.space_group_name_H-M   'P 1'
#
loop_
_entity.id
_entity.type
_entity.pdbx_description
1 polymer ?
#
loop_
_entity_poly.entity_id
_entity_poly.type
_entity_poly.pdbx_seq_one_letter_code
_entity_poly.pdbx_strand_id
1 'polypeptide(L)'
;ATLATGNQQQAVYNALAKIYIDSNNDPEKFLKENDQYDTLTVGKYCEKRDPNLAYIAYSKGQNDLELISITNENSMFRAQARYLVERADPEIWAFVLSENNEGRRSLVDQVIATAVPESTEPEKVSVAVKSFLDADLPGELIELLEKIILEPSPFSDNTSLQNLLMLTAAKADKSRLMDYIHQLNDFSADEIAEMCT
;
A
#
# COMPACT_ATOMS: atom_id res chain seq x y z
N ALA A 1 34.23 -21.72 -1.56
CA ALA A 1 34.54 -21.44 -0.14
C ALA A 1 33.74 -20.26 0.41
N THR A 2 33.55 -19.19 -0.35
CA THR A 2 32.81 -17.95 0.08
C THR A 2 31.31 -18.15 0.32
N LEU A 3 30.64 -19.00 -0.44
CA LEU A 3 29.21 -19.31 -0.26
C LEU A 3 28.91 -20.07 1.04
N ALA A 4 29.82 -20.96 1.45
CA ALA A 4 29.64 -21.73 2.69
C ALA A 4 29.80 -20.87 3.96
N THR A 5 30.68 -19.86 3.93
CA THR A 5 30.87 -18.92 5.05
C THR A 5 29.69 -17.97 5.22
N GLY A 6 29.06 -17.50 4.10
CA GLY A 6 27.85 -16.67 4.14
C GLY A 6 26.66 -17.40 4.77
N ASN A 7 26.41 -18.66 4.40
CA ASN A 7 25.35 -19.47 4.97
C ASN A 7 25.52 -19.76 6.46
N GLN A 8 26.76 -19.96 6.92
CA GLN A 8 27.04 -20.14 8.35
C GLN A 8 26.82 -18.85 9.15
N GLN A 9 27.19 -17.71 8.60
CA GLN A 9 26.96 -16.41 9.21
C GLN A 9 25.47 -16.10 9.33
N GLN A 10 24.70 -16.30 8.26
CA GLN A 10 23.26 -16.10 8.26
C GLN A 10 22.55 -17.02 9.28
N ALA A 11 22.97 -18.27 9.42
CA ALA A 11 22.43 -19.19 10.42
C ALA A 11 22.65 -18.69 11.86
N VAL A 12 23.79 -18.08 12.15
CA VAL A 12 24.08 -17.47 13.45
C VAL A 12 23.14 -16.29 13.71
N TYR A 13 22.95 -15.41 12.73
CA TYR A 13 22.03 -14.26 12.88
C TYR A 13 20.55 -14.69 12.97
N ASN A 14 20.15 -15.76 12.29
CA ASN A 14 18.82 -16.34 12.47
C ASN A 14 18.61 -16.88 13.90
N ALA A 15 19.63 -17.54 14.46
CA ALA A 15 19.56 -18.02 15.85
C ALA A 15 19.52 -16.84 16.83
N LEU A 16 20.32 -15.81 16.58
CA LEU A 16 20.35 -14.60 17.40
C LEU A 16 18.99 -13.87 17.36
N ALA A 17 18.39 -13.71 16.18
CA ALA A 17 17.05 -13.13 16.02
C ALA A 17 16.03 -13.87 16.89
N LYS A 18 16.03 -15.21 16.86
CA LYS A 18 15.12 -16.03 17.68
C LYS A 18 15.34 -15.82 19.18
N ILE A 19 16.59 -15.65 19.62
CA ILE A 19 16.90 -15.35 21.02
C ILE A 19 16.32 -13.99 21.43
N TYR A 20 16.50 -12.94 20.60
CA TYR A 20 15.92 -11.62 20.85
C TYR A 20 14.40 -11.67 20.93
N ILE A 21 13.75 -12.42 20.02
CA ILE A 21 12.30 -12.61 19.98
C ILE A 21 11.80 -13.35 21.23
N ASP A 22 12.41 -14.49 21.58
CA ASP A 22 11.97 -15.33 22.69
C ASP A 22 12.23 -14.68 24.06
N SER A 23 13.30 -13.88 24.19
CA SER A 23 13.61 -13.13 25.40
C SER A 23 12.89 -11.79 25.51
N ASN A 24 12.18 -11.38 24.48
CA ASN A 24 11.56 -10.06 24.36
C ASN A 24 12.53 -8.89 24.64
N ASN A 25 13.78 -9.04 24.18
CA ASN A 25 14.82 -8.04 24.38
C ASN A 25 14.98 -7.16 23.14
N ASP A 26 14.15 -6.14 23.01
CA ASP A 26 14.11 -5.23 21.86
C ASP A 26 14.14 -5.93 20.48
N PRO A 27 13.29 -6.97 20.25
CA PRO A 27 13.33 -7.73 19.01
C PRO A 27 13.01 -6.88 17.78
N GLU A 28 12.12 -5.92 17.93
CA GLU A 28 11.76 -4.99 16.85
C GLU A 28 12.98 -4.20 16.37
N LYS A 29 13.74 -3.62 17.28
CA LYS A 29 14.95 -2.89 16.96
C LYS A 29 15.99 -3.79 16.27
N PHE A 30 16.20 -4.99 16.82
CA PHE A 30 17.12 -5.95 16.21
C PHE A 30 16.73 -6.29 14.77
N LEU A 31 15.44 -6.60 14.51
CA LEU A 31 14.96 -6.95 13.18
C LEU A 31 15.06 -5.78 12.19
N LYS A 32 14.84 -4.55 12.63
CA LYS A 32 14.97 -3.36 11.78
C LYS A 32 16.42 -3.02 11.42
N GLU A 33 17.33 -3.12 12.38
CA GLU A 33 18.71 -2.65 12.22
C GLU A 33 19.67 -3.72 11.68
N ASN A 34 19.34 -5.01 11.81
CA ASN A 34 20.23 -6.10 11.39
C ASN A 34 19.86 -6.62 9.99
N ASP A 35 20.84 -6.65 9.08
CA ASP A 35 20.65 -7.08 7.68
C ASP A 35 21.21 -8.49 7.39
N GLN A 36 21.65 -9.21 8.43
CA GLN A 36 22.37 -10.48 8.25
C GLN A 36 21.49 -11.72 8.42
N TYR A 37 20.28 -11.56 8.98
CA TYR A 37 19.35 -12.68 9.12
C TYR A 37 18.52 -12.91 7.85
N ASP A 38 18.02 -14.13 7.69
CA ASP A 38 17.08 -14.49 6.63
C ASP A 38 15.65 -14.04 7.01
N THR A 39 15.13 -13.06 6.28
CA THR A 39 13.85 -12.40 6.58
C THR A 39 12.67 -13.35 6.49
N LEU A 40 12.69 -14.27 5.53
CA LEU A 40 11.64 -15.28 5.36
C LEU A 40 11.64 -16.27 6.52
N THR A 41 12.80 -16.81 6.86
CA THR A 41 12.95 -17.80 7.96
C THR A 41 12.58 -17.20 9.32
N VAL A 42 13.02 -15.97 9.59
CA VAL A 42 12.71 -15.28 10.85
C VAL A 42 11.27 -14.79 10.87
N GLY A 43 10.74 -14.31 9.74
CA GLY A 43 9.33 -13.94 9.62
C GLY A 43 8.41 -15.11 9.95
N LYS A 44 8.63 -16.28 9.36
CA LYS A 44 7.88 -17.52 9.67
C LYS A 44 7.99 -17.93 11.14
N TYR A 45 9.13 -17.69 11.76
CA TYR A 45 9.29 -17.94 13.20
C TYR A 45 8.42 -17.02 14.06
N CYS A 46 8.19 -15.78 13.61
CA CYS A 46 7.40 -14.77 14.30
C CYS A 46 5.89 -14.96 14.15
N GLU A 47 5.38 -15.52 13.04
CA GLU A 47 3.95 -15.54 12.67
C GLU A 47 3.01 -15.90 13.85
N LYS A 48 3.33 -16.98 14.57
CA LYS A 48 2.51 -17.47 15.70
C LYS A 48 2.86 -16.83 17.05
N ARG A 49 3.91 -16.02 17.09
CA ARG A 49 4.41 -15.39 18.33
C ARG A 49 3.98 -13.94 18.41
N ASP A 50 4.34 -13.18 17.40
CA ASP A 50 4.01 -11.77 17.25
C ASP A 50 3.90 -11.40 15.76
N PRO A 51 2.69 -11.22 15.23
CA PRO A 51 2.47 -10.84 13.84
C PRO A 51 3.14 -9.50 13.44
N ASN A 52 3.38 -8.59 14.40
CA ASN A 52 4.06 -7.33 14.09
C ASN A 52 5.56 -7.57 13.81
N LEU A 53 6.19 -8.48 14.53
CA LEU A 53 7.58 -8.87 14.25
C LEU A 53 7.69 -9.63 12.92
N ALA A 54 6.69 -10.48 12.59
CA ALA A 54 6.61 -11.11 11.29
C ALA A 54 6.49 -10.07 10.17
N TYR A 55 5.60 -9.08 10.33
CA TYR A 55 5.45 -7.97 9.40
C TYR A 55 6.78 -7.22 9.17
N ILE A 56 7.53 -6.90 10.23
CA ILE A 56 8.82 -6.21 10.13
C ILE A 56 9.82 -7.03 9.32
N ALA A 57 9.95 -8.33 9.61
CA ALA A 57 10.87 -9.22 8.90
C ALA A 57 10.48 -9.34 7.41
N TYR A 58 9.20 -9.57 7.11
CA TYR A 58 8.71 -9.70 5.75
C TYR A 58 8.79 -8.39 4.95
N SER A 59 8.45 -7.27 5.56
CA SER A 59 8.57 -5.95 4.94
C SER A 59 10.01 -5.64 4.54
N LYS A 60 10.97 -5.93 5.43
CA LYS A 60 12.40 -5.75 5.17
C LYS A 60 12.90 -6.62 4.03
N GLY A 61 12.45 -7.87 3.97
CA GLY A 61 12.86 -8.83 2.93
C GLY A 61 12.04 -8.73 1.64
N GLN A 62 11.04 -7.85 1.58
CA GLN A 62 10.08 -7.79 0.49
C GLN A 62 9.43 -9.16 0.21
N ASN A 63 9.11 -9.89 1.27
CA ASN A 63 8.38 -11.14 1.20
C ASN A 63 6.88 -10.84 1.09
N ASP A 64 6.46 -10.37 -0.08
CA ASP A 64 5.17 -9.73 -0.32
C ASP A 64 3.98 -10.65 -0.02
N LEU A 65 4.02 -11.90 -0.47
CA LEU A 65 2.91 -12.84 -0.28
C LEU A 65 2.72 -13.22 1.19
N GLU A 66 3.81 -13.49 1.89
CA GLU A 66 3.79 -13.79 3.33
C GLU A 66 3.32 -12.58 4.14
N LEU A 67 3.76 -11.37 3.76
CA LEU A 67 3.30 -10.14 4.39
C LEU A 67 1.80 -9.93 4.21
N ILE A 68 1.28 -10.13 3.00
CA ILE A 68 -0.16 -9.99 2.72
C ILE A 68 -0.95 -11.04 3.50
N SER A 69 -0.48 -12.29 3.55
CA SER A 69 -1.13 -13.36 4.31
C SER A 69 -1.23 -13.01 5.79
N ILE A 70 -0.09 -12.70 6.44
CA ILE A 70 -0.08 -12.42 7.89
C ILE A 70 -0.87 -11.17 8.26
N THR A 71 -0.86 -10.14 7.39
CA THR A 71 -1.62 -8.91 7.64
C THR A 71 -3.12 -9.10 7.45
N ASN A 72 -3.56 -9.92 6.48
CA ASN A 72 -4.96 -10.31 6.32
C ASN A 72 -5.45 -11.12 7.53
N GLU A 73 -4.71 -12.16 7.92
CA GLU A 73 -5.06 -13.04 9.04
C GLU A 73 -5.20 -12.30 10.38
N ASN A 74 -4.42 -11.23 10.57
CA ASN A 74 -4.38 -10.45 11.81
C ASN A 74 -5.06 -9.08 11.69
N SER A 75 -5.79 -8.81 10.60
CA SER A 75 -6.50 -7.55 10.35
C SER A 75 -5.60 -6.30 10.42
N MET A 76 -4.32 -6.43 10.01
CA MET A 76 -3.32 -5.36 10.03
C MET A 76 -3.40 -4.50 8.74
N PHE A 77 -4.59 -4.15 8.30
CA PHE A 77 -4.83 -3.51 6.99
C PHE A 77 -4.17 -2.14 6.84
N ARG A 78 -4.05 -1.37 7.93
CA ARG A 78 -3.34 -0.08 7.88
C ARG A 78 -1.84 -0.25 7.59
N ALA A 79 -1.22 -1.24 8.21
CA ALA A 79 0.19 -1.56 7.96
C ALA A 79 0.39 -2.10 6.54
N GLN A 80 -0.52 -2.97 6.09
CA GLN A 80 -0.53 -3.50 4.72
C GLN A 80 -0.68 -2.37 3.69
N ALA A 81 -1.63 -1.44 3.88
CA ALA A 81 -1.86 -0.32 2.98
C ALA A 81 -0.61 0.56 2.83
N ARG A 82 0.04 0.92 3.94
CA ARG A 82 1.31 1.67 3.90
C ARG A 82 2.42 0.92 3.18
N TYR A 83 2.54 -0.38 3.42
CA TYR A 83 3.50 -1.22 2.72
C TYR A 83 3.29 -1.22 1.21
N LEU A 84 2.05 -1.37 0.75
CA LEU A 84 1.70 -1.35 -0.68
C LEU A 84 2.06 -0.03 -1.35
N VAL A 85 1.75 1.10 -0.70
CA VAL A 85 2.11 2.43 -1.22
C VAL A 85 3.63 2.58 -1.30
N GLU A 86 4.37 2.15 -0.27
CA GLU A 86 5.83 2.19 -0.27
C GLU A 86 6.46 1.28 -1.32
N ARG A 87 5.91 0.08 -1.54
CA ARG A 87 6.39 -0.86 -2.54
C ARG A 87 6.16 -0.36 -3.97
N ALA A 88 5.05 0.33 -4.19
CA ALA A 88 4.65 0.87 -5.50
C ALA A 88 4.76 -0.16 -6.65
N ASP A 89 4.43 -1.42 -6.37
CA ASP A 89 4.53 -2.54 -7.31
C ASP A 89 3.15 -2.87 -7.89
N PRO A 90 2.90 -2.67 -9.20
CA PRO A 90 1.61 -2.91 -9.82
C PRO A 90 1.12 -4.36 -9.73
N GLU A 91 2.02 -5.35 -9.70
CA GLU A 91 1.64 -6.77 -9.63
C GLU A 91 1.06 -7.10 -8.24
N ILE A 92 1.68 -6.55 -7.20
CA ILE A 92 1.18 -6.72 -5.82
C ILE A 92 -0.16 -6.01 -5.65
N TRP A 93 -0.31 -4.80 -6.20
CA TRP A 93 -1.57 -4.09 -6.22
C TRP A 93 -2.68 -4.89 -6.90
N ALA A 94 -2.41 -5.44 -8.10
CA ALA A 94 -3.37 -6.27 -8.81
C ALA A 94 -3.78 -7.51 -7.99
N PHE A 95 -2.84 -8.13 -7.29
CA PHE A 95 -3.10 -9.27 -6.42
C PHE A 95 -4.03 -8.90 -5.26
N VAL A 96 -3.75 -7.83 -4.52
CA VAL A 96 -4.54 -7.46 -3.33
C VAL A 96 -5.90 -6.85 -3.67
N LEU A 97 -6.04 -6.21 -4.84
CA LEU A 97 -7.31 -5.66 -5.32
C LEU A 97 -8.19 -6.69 -6.02
N SER A 98 -7.71 -7.91 -6.23
CA SER A 98 -8.50 -8.99 -6.84
C SER A 98 -9.73 -9.34 -6.00
N GLU A 99 -10.80 -9.82 -6.66
CA GLU A 99 -12.04 -10.26 -5.97
C GLU A 99 -11.81 -11.44 -5.03
N ASN A 100 -10.77 -12.22 -5.26
CA ASN A 100 -10.42 -13.38 -4.44
C ASN A 100 -9.77 -13.01 -3.10
N ASN A 101 -9.40 -11.75 -2.89
CA ASN A 101 -8.83 -11.29 -1.63
C ASN A 101 -9.95 -10.93 -0.64
N GLU A 102 -10.17 -11.78 0.36
CA GLU A 102 -11.18 -11.56 1.40
C GLU A 102 -10.94 -10.26 2.20
N GLY A 103 -9.68 -9.83 2.33
CA GLY A 103 -9.30 -8.60 2.99
C GLY A 103 -9.46 -7.33 2.14
N ARG A 104 -9.80 -7.45 0.84
CA ARG A 104 -9.82 -6.35 -0.13
C ARG A 104 -10.55 -5.12 0.37
N ARG A 105 -11.76 -5.26 0.88
CA ARG A 105 -12.59 -4.14 1.35
C ARG A 105 -11.92 -3.35 2.46
N SER A 106 -11.50 -4.03 3.51
CA SER A 106 -10.85 -3.38 4.65
C SER A 106 -9.51 -2.76 4.28
N LEU A 107 -8.79 -3.37 3.35
CA LEU A 107 -7.55 -2.82 2.81
C LEU A 107 -7.80 -1.53 2.02
N VAL A 108 -8.76 -1.53 1.09
CA VAL A 108 -9.14 -0.37 0.29
C VAL A 108 -9.54 0.80 1.18
N ASP A 109 -10.37 0.56 2.20
CA ASP A 109 -10.76 1.58 3.19
C ASP A 109 -9.53 2.21 3.86
N GLN A 110 -8.50 1.43 4.19
CA GLN A 110 -7.26 1.95 4.79
C GLN A 110 -6.35 2.67 3.78
N VAL A 111 -6.31 2.22 2.53
CA VAL A 111 -5.57 2.90 1.46
C VAL A 111 -6.14 4.31 1.25
N ILE A 112 -7.45 4.44 1.15
CA ILE A 112 -8.16 5.71 0.95
C ILE A 112 -8.04 6.61 2.19
N ALA A 113 -8.24 6.05 3.38
CA ALA A 113 -8.30 6.85 4.61
C ALA A 113 -6.92 7.32 5.09
N THR A 114 -5.83 6.59 4.80
CA THR A 114 -4.53 6.85 5.41
C THR A 114 -3.35 6.80 4.44
N ALA A 115 -3.10 5.65 3.82
CA ALA A 115 -1.81 5.37 3.19
C ALA A 115 -1.49 6.30 2.01
N VAL A 116 -2.45 6.54 1.11
CA VAL A 116 -2.24 7.42 -0.05
C VAL A 116 -2.27 8.90 0.35
N PRO A 117 -3.21 9.39 1.18
CA PRO A 117 -3.17 10.77 1.67
C PRO A 117 -1.92 11.12 2.49
N GLU A 118 -1.32 10.14 3.19
CA GLU A 118 -0.06 10.32 3.94
C GLU A 118 1.17 10.37 3.01
N SER A 119 1.08 9.90 1.77
CA SER A 119 2.19 9.90 0.81
C SER A 119 2.43 11.30 0.22
N THR A 120 3.69 11.67 0.10
CA THR A 120 4.14 12.91 -0.55
C THR A 120 4.85 12.65 -1.89
N GLU A 121 4.98 11.38 -2.30
CA GLU A 121 5.69 10.97 -3.49
C GLU A 121 4.72 10.75 -4.66
N PRO A 122 4.79 11.60 -5.73
CA PRO A 122 3.87 11.53 -6.86
C PRO A 122 3.85 10.17 -7.57
N GLU A 123 5.00 9.51 -7.65
CA GLU A 123 5.12 8.21 -8.31
C GLU A 123 4.32 7.13 -7.57
N LYS A 124 4.40 7.09 -6.25
CA LYS A 124 3.67 6.13 -5.41
C LYS A 124 2.16 6.34 -5.50
N VAL A 125 1.72 7.61 -5.44
CA VAL A 125 0.31 7.97 -5.61
C VAL A 125 -0.19 7.58 -7.01
N SER A 126 0.61 7.83 -8.06
CA SER A 126 0.27 7.47 -9.43
C SER A 126 0.08 5.96 -9.61
N VAL A 127 0.96 5.14 -9.02
CA VAL A 127 0.83 3.67 -9.06
C VAL A 127 -0.46 3.22 -8.36
N ALA A 128 -0.77 3.75 -7.17
CA ALA A 128 -1.99 3.42 -6.45
C ALA A 128 -3.24 3.78 -7.26
N VAL A 129 -3.33 5.02 -7.77
CA VAL A 129 -4.46 5.50 -8.59
C VAL A 129 -4.64 4.62 -9.84
N LYS A 130 -3.56 4.32 -10.54
CA LYS A 130 -3.60 3.44 -11.72
C LYS A 130 -4.09 2.05 -11.37
N SER A 131 -3.67 1.50 -10.24
CA SER A 131 -4.07 0.17 -9.79
C SER A 131 -5.58 0.08 -9.49
N PHE A 132 -6.19 1.15 -8.96
CA PHE A 132 -7.64 1.24 -8.79
C PHE A 132 -8.38 1.31 -10.13
N LEU A 133 -7.82 2.02 -11.13
CA LEU A 133 -8.36 2.04 -12.49
C LEU A 133 -8.30 0.65 -13.14
N ASP A 134 -7.16 -0.01 -13.06
CA ASP A 134 -6.93 -1.32 -13.66
C ASP A 134 -7.79 -2.42 -12.98
N ALA A 135 -8.15 -2.23 -11.72
CA ALA A 135 -9.04 -3.12 -10.96
C ALA A 135 -10.53 -2.84 -11.16
N ASP A 136 -10.89 -1.86 -12.00
CA ASP A 136 -12.28 -1.42 -12.27
C ASP A 136 -13.06 -1.09 -10.98
N LEU A 137 -12.47 -0.24 -10.14
CA LEU A 137 -13.03 0.24 -8.87
C LEU A 137 -13.36 1.75 -8.93
N PRO A 138 -14.32 2.17 -9.78
CA PRO A 138 -14.57 3.60 -10.02
C PRO A 138 -15.12 4.34 -8.80
N GLY A 139 -15.93 3.70 -7.97
CA GLY A 139 -16.46 4.29 -6.74
C GLY A 139 -15.35 4.59 -5.73
N GLU A 140 -14.52 3.60 -5.45
CA GLU A 140 -13.40 3.71 -4.54
C GLU A 140 -12.31 4.64 -5.09
N LEU A 141 -12.15 4.69 -6.41
CA LEU A 141 -11.24 5.64 -7.06
C LEU A 141 -11.72 7.09 -6.88
N ILE A 142 -13.03 7.35 -7.00
CA ILE A 142 -13.59 8.68 -6.71
C ILE A 142 -13.30 9.07 -5.26
N GLU A 143 -13.59 8.19 -4.30
CA GLU A 143 -13.31 8.46 -2.88
C GLU A 143 -11.82 8.73 -2.61
N LEU A 144 -10.93 7.98 -3.26
CA LEU A 144 -9.48 8.19 -3.16
C LEU A 144 -9.07 9.56 -3.72
N LEU A 145 -9.55 9.91 -4.91
CA LEU A 145 -9.23 11.17 -5.57
C LEU A 145 -9.82 12.36 -4.81
N GLU A 146 -11.06 12.27 -4.29
CA GLU A 146 -11.62 13.29 -3.41
C GLU A 146 -10.69 13.56 -2.22
N LYS A 147 -10.20 12.50 -1.58
CA LYS A 147 -9.33 12.59 -0.40
C LYS A 147 -8.03 13.33 -0.65
N ILE A 148 -7.41 13.11 -1.81
CA ILE A 148 -6.11 13.71 -2.15
C ILE A 148 -6.21 15.04 -2.90
N ILE A 149 -7.39 15.38 -3.46
CA ILE A 149 -7.60 16.62 -4.24
C ILE A 149 -8.37 17.66 -3.43
N LEU A 150 -9.48 17.27 -2.78
CA LEU A 150 -10.36 18.20 -2.07
C LEU A 150 -9.86 18.52 -0.65
N GLU A 151 -9.06 17.66 -0.05
CA GLU A 151 -8.37 17.95 1.20
C GLU A 151 -7.00 18.60 0.93
N PRO A 152 -6.48 19.45 1.84
CA PRO A 152 -5.15 20.04 1.65
C PRO A 152 -4.05 18.99 1.53
N SER A 153 -3.47 18.86 0.37
CA SER A 153 -2.42 17.90 0.05
C SER A 153 -1.45 18.47 -0.99
N PRO A 154 -0.27 17.86 -1.17
CA PRO A 154 0.65 18.24 -2.26
C PRO A 154 0.07 18.02 -3.66
N PHE A 155 -1.06 17.35 -3.78
CA PHE A 155 -1.68 16.95 -5.06
C PHE A 155 -2.99 17.70 -5.36
N SER A 156 -3.45 18.60 -4.47
CA SER A 156 -4.73 19.32 -4.62
C SER A 156 -4.82 20.07 -5.95
N ASP A 157 -3.71 20.70 -6.39
CA ASP A 157 -3.65 21.49 -7.64
C ASP A 157 -3.16 20.68 -8.86
N ASN A 158 -3.16 19.35 -8.75
CA ASN A 158 -2.70 18.48 -9.84
C ASN A 158 -3.79 18.34 -10.91
N THR A 159 -3.63 19.03 -12.04
CA THR A 159 -4.57 19.04 -13.18
C THR A 159 -4.93 17.62 -13.66
N SER A 160 -3.93 16.73 -13.78
CA SER A 160 -4.20 15.36 -14.26
C SER A 160 -5.08 14.56 -13.31
N LEU A 161 -4.89 14.71 -12.00
CA LEU A 161 -5.74 14.04 -11.00
C LEU A 161 -7.12 14.68 -10.93
N GLN A 162 -7.24 16.01 -11.06
CA GLN A 162 -8.52 16.69 -11.13
C GLN A 162 -9.31 16.26 -12.38
N ASN A 163 -8.67 16.19 -13.55
CA ASN A 163 -9.28 15.66 -14.77
C ASN A 163 -9.74 14.21 -14.57
N LEU A 164 -8.92 13.36 -13.96
CA LEU A 164 -9.27 11.97 -13.70
C LEU A 164 -10.49 11.85 -12.78
N LEU A 165 -10.57 12.67 -11.72
CA LEU A 165 -11.75 12.71 -10.83
C LEU A 165 -13.01 13.05 -11.62
N MET A 166 -12.95 14.12 -12.43
CA MET A 166 -14.06 14.57 -13.25
C MET A 166 -14.51 13.49 -14.24
N LEU A 167 -13.55 12.87 -14.94
CA LEU A 167 -13.83 11.83 -15.94
C LEU A 167 -14.41 10.57 -15.30
N THR A 168 -13.90 10.17 -14.14
CA THR A 168 -14.41 9.01 -13.41
C THR A 168 -15.82 9.26 -12.90
N ALA A 169 -16.08 10.45 -12.34
CA ALA A 169 -17.40 10.85 -11.88
C ALA A 169 -18.41 10.96 -13.04
N ALA A 170 -18.02 11.52 -14.19
CA ALA A 170 -18.88 11.60 -15.36
C ALA A 170 -19.37 10.22 -15.84
N LYS A 171 -18.56 9.18 -15.66
CA LYS A 171 -18.88 7.80 -16.04
C LYS A 171 -19.64 7.04 -14.95
N ALA A 172 -19.23 7.17 -13.70
CA ALA A 172 -19.70 6.33 -12.61
C ALA A 172 -20.74 7.00 -11.70
N ASP A 173 -20.63 8.32 -11.47
CA ASP A 173 -21.53 9.08 -10.59
C ASP A 173 -21.69 10.53 -11.05
N LYS A 174 -22.55 10.73 -12.02
CA LYS A 174 -22.82 12.06 -12.60
C LYS A 174 -23.39 13.07 -11.58
N SER A 175 -23.94 12.62 -10.46
CA SER A 175 -24.50 13.51 -9.45
C SER A 175 -23.45 14.39 -8.78
N ARG A 176 -22.21 13.88 -8.64
CA ARG A 176 -21.08 14.60 -8.04
C ARG A 176 -20.38 15.57 -9.00
N LEU A 177 -20.59 15.41 -10.30
CA LEU A 177 -19.85 16.19 -11.31
C LEU A 177 -20.05 17.70 -11.17
N MET A 178 -21.27 18.14 -10.89
CA MET A 178 -21.57 19.57 -10.74
C MET A 178 -20.90 20.19 -9.51
N ASP A 179 -20.76 19.41 -8.44
CA ASP A 179 -20.08 19.86 -7.24
C ASP A 179 -18.58 20.06 -7.50
N TYR A 180 -17.96 19.16 -8.27
CA TYR A 180 -16.55 19.28 -8.64
C TYR A 180 -16.28 20.47 -9.57
N ILE A 181 -17.16 20.75 -10.54
CA ILE A 181 -17.06 21.93 -11.43
C ILE A 181 -16.99 23.22 -10.61
N HIS A 182 -17.69 23.29 -9.47
CA HIS A 182 -17.68 24.46 -8.60
C HIS A 182 -16.49 24.53 -7.63
N GLN A 183 -15.86 23.40 -7.34
CA GLN A 183 -14.79 23.30 -6.34
C GLN A 183 -13.39 23.28 -6.95
N LEU A 184 -13.25 22.75 -8.17
CA LEU A 184 -11.96 22.56 -8.83
C LEU A 184 -11.67 23.73 -9.78
N ASN A 185 -10.40 24.13 -9.85
CA ASN A 185 -9.97 25.29 -10.66
C ASN A 185 -9.02 24.92 -11.80
N ASP A 186 -8.38 23.76 -11.73
CA ASP A 186 -7.26 23.37 -12.62
C ASP A 186 -7.61 22.19 -13.53
N PHE A 187 -8.87 21.97 -13.85
CA PHE A 187 -9.30 20.93 -14.78
C PHE A 187 -9.46 21.44 -16.22
N SER A 188 -9.36 20.54 -17.20
CA SER A 188 -9.57 20.83 -18.62
C SER A 188 -11.05 20.73 -18.97
N ALA A 189 -11.74 21.88 -19.04
CA ALA A 189 -13.16 21.94 -19.34
C ALA A 189 -13.50 21.36 -20.74
N ASP A 190 -12.61 21.54 -21.71
CA ASP A 190 -12.83 21.06 -23.09
C ASP A 190 -12.81 19.52 -23.16
N GLU A 191 -11.86 18.87 -22.48
CA GLU A 191 -11.77 17.40 -22.42
C GLU A 191 -13.02 16.79 -21.77
N ILE A 192 -13.54 17.45 -20.72
CA ILE A 192 -14.71 16.97 -19.99
C ILE A 192 -15.98 17.18 -20.82
N ALA A 193 -16.10 18.31 -21.52
CA ALA A 193 -17.24 18.60 -22.38
C ALA A 193 -17.36 17.60 -23.55
N GLU A 194 -16.24 17.21 -24.18
CA GLU A 194 -16.21 16.20 -25.24
C GLU A 194 -16.67 14.82 -24.76
N MET A 195 -16.45 14.47 -23.50
CA MET A 195 -16.83 13.17 -22.94
C MET A 195 -18.26 13.12 -22.40
N CYS A 196 -18.92 14.27 -22.22
CA CYS A 196 -20.30 14.36 -21.76
C CYS A 196 -21.32 14.41 -22.92
N THR A 197 -20.83 14.49 -24.17
CA THR A 197 -21.68 14.49 -25.39
C THR A 197 -21.77 13.10 -25.97
#